data_a6b58d9b16ab6e997260e55c830d1768
#
_entry.id   a6b58d9b16ab6e997260e55c830d1768
#
_cell.length_a   1.000
_cell.length_b   1.000
_cell.length_c   1.000
_cell.angle_alpha   90.00
_cell.angle_beta   90.00
_cell.angle_gamma   90.00
#
_symmetry.space_group_name_H-M   'P 1'
#
loop_
_entity.id
_entity.type
_entity.pdbx_description
1 polymer ?
#
loop_
_entity_poly.entity_id
_entity_poly.type
_entity_poly.pdbx_seq_one_letter_code
_entity_poly.pdbx_strand_id
1 'polypeptide(L)'
;MHFAKIALDNGGSIHPLIIPASITNGTGLMNPSVYNDNGKIIVNLRHVNYTFYHSEKKTFQHQWGPLTYVHPENDMHLRTTNYYLEMDDDLNISRYNKIDTTKLDKEPLWDFVGLEDSRIFRWEGDLYISGVRRDTTELSLIHI
;
A
#
# COMPACT_ATOMS: atom_id res chain seq x y z
N MET A 1 -20.01 10.74 -16.29
CA MET A 1 -19.39 12.07 -16.13
C MET A 1 -17.91 11.85 -15.89
N HIS A 2 -17.04 12.53 -16.65
CA HIS A 2 -15.59 12.30 -16.54
C HIS A 2 -14.97 13.41 -15.68
N PHE A 3 -14.71 13.12 -14.41
CA PHE A 3 -14.08 14.08 -13.47
C PHE A 3 -12.76 14.65 -14.02
N ALA A 4 -11.95 13.81 -14.69
CA ALA A 4 -10.73 14.24 -15.36
C ALA A 4 -10.99 15.38 -16.35
N LYS A 5 -12.06 15.28 -17.18
CA LYS A 5 -12.43 16.33 -18.12
C LYS A 5 -12.82 17.61 -17.40
N ILE A 6 -13.58 17.52 -16.32
CA ILE A 6 -13.98 18.70 -15.53
C ILE A 6 -12.75 19.40 -14.95
N ALA A 7 -11.77 18.65 -14.42
CA ALA A 7 -10.54 19.22 -13.89
C ALA A 7 -9.76 19.96 -14.97
N LEU A 8 -9.58 19.35 -16.16
CA LEU A 8 -8.89 19.97 -17.29
C LEU A 8 -9.62 21.19 -17.82
N ASP A 9 -10.94 21.15 -17.98
CA ASP A 9 -11.77 22.26 -18.46
C ASP A 9 -11.72 23.48 -17.50
N ASN A 10 -11.37 23.26 -16.23
CA ASN A 10 -11.20 24.30 -15.20
C ASN A 10 -9.73 24.68 -14.94
N GLY A 11 -8.83 24.40 -15.86
CA GLY A 11 -7.42 24.76 -15.74
C GLY A 11 -6.57 23.86 -14.87
N GLY A 12 -7.11 22.71 -14.44
CA GLY A 12 -6.36 21.67 -13.74
C GLY A 12 -5.47 20.87 -14.69
N SER A 13 -4.53 20.14 -14.13
CA SER A 13 -3.69 19.20 -14.87
C SER A 13 -3.75 17.81 -14.26
N ILE A 14 -3.51 16.80 -15.08
CA ILE A 14 -3.48 15.39 -14.65
C ILE A 14 -2.17 14.81 -15.15
N HIS A 15 -1.31 14.42 -14.22
CA HIS A 15 -0.03 13.79 -14.51
C HIS A 15 0.00 12.41 -13.85
N PRO A 16 0.28 11.34 -14.61
CA PRO A 16 0.43 10.02 -14.00
C PRO A 16 1.71 9.99 -13.15
N LEU A 17 1.59 9.60 -11.89
CA LEU A 17 2.75 9.28 -11.07
C LEU A 17 3.17 7.84 -11.37
N ILE A 18 4.34 7.68 -11.99
CA ILE A 18 4.88 6.38 -12.35
C ILE A 18 5.84 5.92 -11.26
N ILE A 19 5.46 4.86 -10.56
CA ILE A 19 6.31 4.20 -9.57
C ILE A 19 7.08 3.08 -10.30
N PRO A 20 8.42 3.11 -10.31
CA PRO A 20 9.20 2.06 -10.96
C PRO A 20 8.93 0.68 -10.35
N ALA A 21 8.65 -0.32 -11.17
CA ALA A 21 8.42 -1.70 -10.74
C ALA A 21 9.61 -2.30 -9.98
N SER A 22 10.83 -1.80 -10.22
CA SER A 22 12.04 -2.20 -9.50
C SER A 22 12.00 -1.94 -7.99
N ILE A 23 11.15 -1.01 -7.52
CA ILE A 23 10.98 -0.74 -6.08
C ILE A 23 10.38 -1.95 -5.36
N THR A 24 9.57 -2.74 -6.04
CA THR A 24 8.82 -3.87 -5.48
C THR A 24 9.03 -5.18 -6.24
N ASN A 25 10.13 -5.30 -6.99
CA ASN A 25 10.41 -6.46 -7.84
C ASN A 25 9.27 -6.82 -8.82
N GLY A 26 8.55 -5.81 -9.30
CA GLY A 26 7.49 -5.98 -10.27
C GLY A 26 6.16 -6.48 -9.72
N THR A 27 6.03 -6.62 -8.40
CA THR A 27 4.79 -7.09 -7.77
C THR A 27 3.83 -5.96 -7.39
N GLY A 28 2.60 -6.31 -7.02
CA GLY A 28 1.45 -5.43 -6.96
C GLY A 28 1.58 -4.23 -6.02
N LEU A 29 1.24 -3.06 -6.53
CA LEU A 29 1.12 -1.81 -5.78
C LEU A 29 -0.33 -1.38 -5.73
N MET A 30 -0.80 -0.96 -4.56
CA MET A 30 -2.19 -0.52 -4.37
C MET A 30 -2.35 0.47 -3.23
N ASN A 31 -3.49 1.10 -3.17
CA ASN A 31 -3.95 1.95 -2.06
C ASN A 31 -2.89 2.93 -1.55
N PRO A 32 -2.30 3.78 -2.42
CA PRO A 32 -1.36 4.79 -1.94
C PRO A 32 -2.07 5.79 -1.03
N SER A 33 -1.35 6.32 -0.05
CA SER A 33 -1.78 7.50 0.69
C SER A 33 -0.77 8.61 0.54
N VAL A 34 -1.27 9.83 0.37
CA VAL A 34 -0.44 11.01 0.17
C VAL A 34 -0.58 11.93 1.38
N TYR A 35 0.53 12.44 1.86
CA TYR A 35 0.60 13.41 2.95
C TYR A 35 1.47 14.60 2.53
N ASN A 36 0.98 15.81 2.76
CA ASN A 36 1.77 17.03 2.56
C ASN A 36 2.39 17.43 3.91
N ASP A 37 3.68 17.22 4.04
CA ASP A 37 4.46 17.58 5.22
C ASP A 37 5.15 18.93 5.01
N ASN A 38 4.43 20.02 5.29
CA ASN A 38 4.95 21.39 5.15
C ASN A 38 5.50 21.70 3.76
N GLY A 39 4.83 21.27 2.72
CA GLY A 39 5.22 21.47 1.32
C GLY A 39 5.95 20.27 0.71
N LYS A 40 6.47 19.36 1.52
CA LYS A 40 7.08 18.13 1.05
C LYS A 40 6.01 17.04 0.88
N ILE A 41 5.90 16.52 -0.30
CA ILE A 41 4.96 15.42 -0.58
C ILE A 41 5.57 14.09 -0.17
N ILE A 42 4.87 13.40 0.70
CA ILE A 42 5.22 12.06 1.16
C ILE A 42 4.12 11.09 0.71
N VAL A 43 4.53 9.93 0.22
CA VAL A 43 3.61 8.88 -0.21
C VAL A 43 3.89 7.61 0.59
N ASN A 44 2.86 7.06 1.20
CA ASN A 44 2.89 5.66 1.61
C ASN A 44 2.38 4.82 0.44
N LEU A 45 3.18 3.87 0.03
CA LEU A 45 2.86 2.95 -1.04
C LEU A 45 2.68 1.55 -0.47
N ARG A 46 1.47 1.02 -0.55
CA ARG A 46 1.18 -0.35 -0.16
C ARG A 46 1.62 -1.31 -1.26
N HIS A 47 2.45 -2.26 -0.90
CA HIS A 47 2.86 -3.36 -1.73
C HIS A 47 2.27 -4.67 -1.20
N VAL A 48 1.84 -5.53 -2.11
CA VAL A 48 1.33 -6.86 -1.77
C VAL A 48 2.04 -7.93 -2.60
N ASN A 49 2.30 -9.07 -1.98
CA ASN A 49 2.90 -10.23 -2.65
C ASN A 49 1.89 -11.11 -3.39
N TYR A 50 0.66 -10.65 -3.53
CA TYR A 50 -0.43 -11.38 -4.16
C TYR A 50 -1.14 -10.52 -5.19
N THR A 51 -1.89 -11.14 -6.07
CA THR A 51 -2.78 -10.46 -7.00
C THR A 51 -4.17 -11.09 -6.96
N PHE A 52 -5.18 -10.26 -7.18
CA PHE A 52 -6.53 -10.74 -7.45
C PHE A 52 -6.55 -11.25 -8.89
N TYR A 53 -6.70 -12.53 -9.04
CA TYR A 53 -6.72 -13.15 -10.35
C TYR A 53 -7.99 -13.97 -10.54
N HIS A 54 -8.69 -13.72 -11.62
CA HIS A 54 -9.80 -14.52 -12.06
C HIS A 54 -9.26 -15.57 -13.03
N SER A 55 -8.84 -16.73 -12.54
CA SER A 55 -8.44 -17.85 -13.37
C SER A 55 -9.26 -19.08 -13.02
N GLU A 56 -9.80 -19.71 -14.04
CA GLU A 56 -10.51 -20.97 -13.92
C GLU A 56 -9.60 -22.17 -13.58
N LYS A 57 -8.29 -22.00 -13.61
CA LYS A 57 -7.34 -23.14 -13.58
C LYS A 57 -6.40 -23.26 -12.37
N LYS A 58 -6.19 -22.21 -11.59
CA LYS A 58 -5.35 -22.26 -10.36
C LYS A 58 -5.94 -21.31 -9.33
N THR A 59 -6.98 -21.75 -8.68
CA THR A 59 -7.67 -20.94 -7.70
C THR A 59 -7.40 -21.45 -6.30
N PHE A 60 -6.80 -20.60 -5.45
CA PHE A 60 -7.04 -20.74 -4.04
C PHE A 60 -8.46 -20.23 -3.77
N GLN A 61 -9.37 -21.13 -3.48
CA GLN A 61 -10.69 -20.72 -3.00
C GLN A 61 -10.54 -20.31 -1.55
N HIS A 62 -10.56 -19.02 -1.30
CA HIS A 62 -10.65 -18.53 0.07
C HIS A 62 -12.10 -18.63 0.53
N GLN A 63 -12.31 -18.95 1.83
CA GLN A 63 -13.64 -19.07 2.46
C GLN A 63 -14.51 -17.78 2.34
N TRP A 64 -13.93 -16.67 1.94
CA TRP A 64 -14.57 -15.35 1.83
C TRP A 64 -15.17 -15.04 0.46
N GLY A 65 -15.18 -15.98 -0.47
CA GLY A 65 -15.83 -15.79 -1.76
C GLY A 65 -14.96 -16.10 -2.99
N PRO A 66 -15.38 -15.66 -4.18
CA PRO A 66 -14.77 -16.07 -5.45
C PRO A 66 -13.43 -15.39 -5.76
N LEU A 67 -12.82 -14.72 -4.79
CA LEU A 67 -11.53 -14.06 -4.96
C LEU A 67 -10.41 -15.08 -4.94
N THR A 68 -9.66 -15.10 -6.00
CA THR A 68 -8.50 -15.96 -6.16
C THR A 68 -7.24 -15.14 -5.93
N TYR A 69 -6.35 -15.64 -5.10
CA TYR A 69 -5.05 -15.04 -4.83
C TYR A 69 -3.97 -15.89 -5.47
N VAL A 70 -3.07 -15.27 -6.22
CA VAL A 70 -1.90 -15.93 -6.79
C VAL A 70 -0.67 -15.47 -6.02
N HIS A 71 0.05 -16.44 -5.44
CA HIS A 71 1.32 -16.24 -4.79
C HIS A 71 2.45 -16.59 -5.74
N PRO A 72 3.33 -15.68 -6.10
CA PRO A 72 4.46 -16.00 -6.96
C PRO A 72 5.50 -16.91 -6.31
N GLU A 73 5.57 -16.95 -4.99
CA GLU A 73 6.64 -17.60 -4.22
C GLU A 73 6.17 -18.79 -3.35
N ASN A 74 5.00 -19.34 -3.58
CA ASN A 74 4.40 -20.37 -2.74
C ASN A 74 4.25 -20.00 -1.24
N ASP A 75 4.32 -18.71 -0.90
CA ASP A 75 4.02 -18.22 0.44
C ASP A 75 2.51 -18.29 0.67
N MET A 76 2.06 -19.03 1.65
CA MET A 76 0.64 -19.17 1.98
C MET A 76 0.05 -17.90 2.59
N HIS A 77 0.87 -16.95 3.01
CA HIS A 77 0.41 -15.71 3.60
C HIS A 77 0.28 -14.58 2.56
N LEU A 78 -0.81 -13.86 2.65
CA LEU A 78 -1.11 -12.66 1.85
C LEU A 78 -0.42 -11.46 2.51
N ARG A 79 0.83 -11.20 2.12
CA ARG A 79 1.66 -10.20 2.79
C ARG A 79 1.46 -8.80 2.24
N THR A 80 1.30 -7.85 3.14
CA THR A 80 1.35 -6.42 2.88
C THR A 80 2.63 -5.83 3.44
N THR A 81 3.32 -5.05 2.61
CA THR A 81 4.50 -4.28 2.97
C THR A 81 4.25 -2.81 2.60
N ASN A 82 4.72 -1.89 3.40
CA ASN A 82 4.58 -0.47 3.12
C ASN A 82 5.94 0.14 2.75
N TYR A 83 5.92 1.08 1.81
CA TYR A 83 7.06 1.87 1.41
C TYR A 83 6.77 3.34 1.67
N TYR A 84 7.71 4.00 2.32
CA TYR A 84 7.76 5.45 2.45
C TYR A 84 8.49 6.02 1.26
N LEU A 85 7.88 6.96 0.55
CA LEU A 85 8.47 7.68 -0.56
C LEU A 85 8.42 9.18 -0.30
N GLU A 86 9.50 9.88 -0.66
CA GLU A 86 9.55 11.34 -0.72
C GLU A 86 9.56 11.77 -2.19
N MET A 87 8.80 12.79 -2.50
CA MET A 87 8.72 13.37 -3.83
C MET A 87 9.51 14.68 -3.86
N ASP A 88 10.14 14.97 -5.00
CA ASP A 88 10.66 16.30 -5.31
C ASP A 88 9.54 17.23 -5.81
N ASP A 89 9.90 18.48 -6.14
CA ASP A 89 8.97 19.51 -6.62
C ASP A 89 8.32 19.15 -7.97
N ASP A 90 8.97 18.31 -8.75
CA ASP A 90 8.48 17.80 -10.04
C ASP A 90 7.68 16.50 -9.88
N LEU A 91 7.42 16.09 -8.63
CA LEU A 91 6.73 14.84 -8.26
C LEU A 91 7.46 13.55 -8.71
N ASN A 92 8.77 13.60 -8.86
CA ASN A 92 9.57 12.41 -9.00
C ASN A 92 9.96 11.85 -7.64
N ILE A 93 10.22 10.55 -7.56
CA ILE A 93 10.69 9.90 -6.33
C ILE A 93 12.12 10.33 -6.07
N SER A 94 12.34 11.13 -5.03
CA SER A 94 13.68 11.56 -4.58
C SER A 94 14.31 10.57 -3.59
N ARG A 95 13.47 9.89 -2.79
CA ARG A 95 13.89 8.91 -1.81
C ARG A 95 12.79 7.89 -1.56
N TYR A 96 13.17 6.64 -1.29
CA TYR A 96 12.22 5.65 -0.79
C TYR A 96 12.89 4.69 0.21
N ASN A 97 12.10 4.17 1.14
CA ASN A 97 12.51 3.14 2.08
C ASN A 97 11.35 2.18 2.33
N LYS A 98 11.68 0.91 2.53
CA LYS A 98 10.73 -0.05 3.08
C LYS A 98 10.50 0.28 4.56
N ILE A 99 9.23 0.31 4.97
CA ILE A 99 8.88 0.47 6.39
C ILE A 99 9.05 -0.89 7.06
N ASP A 100 9.93 -0.94 8.05
CA ASP A 100 10.17 -2.17 8.81
C ASP A 100 9.15 -2.27 9.95
N THR A 101 8.26 -3.24 9.83
CA THR A 101 7.25 -3.57 10.84
C THR A 101 7.54 -4.86 11.60
N THR A 102 8.71 -5.47 11.41
CA THR A 102 9.04 -6.80 11.96
C THR A 102 8.95 -6.87 13.48
N LYS A 103 9.24 -5.77 14.18
CA LYS A 103 9.08 -5.68 15.65
C LYS A 103 7.63 -5.77 16.12
N LEU A 104 6.69 -5.55 15.23
CA LEU A 104 5.25 -5.60 15.49
C LEU A 104 4.64 -6.94 15.07
N ASP A 105 5.40 -7.75 14.32
CA ASP A 105 4.92 -9.01 13.81
C ASP A 105 4.78 -10.02 14.95
N LYS A 106 3.68 -10.76 14.91
CA LYS A 106 3.34 -11.86 15.81
C LYS A 106 2.92 -13.05 14.97
N GLU A 107 2.74 -14.20 15.61
CA GLU A 107 2.12 -15.36 14.95
C GLU A 107 0.77 -14.93 14.36
N PRO A 108 0.59 -15.04 13.05
CA PRO A 108 -0.61 -14.54 12.41
C PRO A 108 -1.82 -15.40 12.74
N LEU A 109 -2.93 -14.73 13.08
CA LEU A 109 -4.23 -15.38 13.29
C LEU A 109 -4.97 -15.62 11.97
N TRP A 110 -4.57 -14.91 10.90
CA TRP A 110 -5.20 -14.94 9.59
C TRP A 110 -4.15 -14.99 8.49
N ASP A 111 -4.57 -15.40 7.30
CA ASP A 111 -3.69 -15.44 6.12
C ASP A 111 -3.19 -14.05 5.68
N PHE A 112 -3.85 -12.98 6.12
CA PHE A 112 -3.46 -11.60 5.81
C PHE A 112 -2.47 -11.08 6.85
N VAL A 113 -1.26 -10.76 6.40
CA VAL A 113 -0.16 -10.33 7.26
C VAL A 113 0.31 -8.93 6.88
N GLY A 114 0.54 -8.09 7.87
CA GLY A 114 1.09 -6.74 7.70
C GLY A 114 0.09 -5.62 7.87
N LEU A 115 0.57 -4.38 7.75
CA LEU A 115 -0.21 -3.16 7.97
C LEU A 115 -0.92 -2.73 6.69
N GLU A 116 -2.25 -2.78 6.70
CA GLU A 116 -3.11 -2.43 5.58
C GLU A 116 -3.62 -0.98 5.67
N ASP A 117 -3.95 -0.40 4.51
CA ASP A 117 -4.63 0.90 4.36
C ASP A 117 -3.99 2.03 5.16
N SER A 118 -2.68 2.03 5.18
CA SER A 118 -1.88 2.90 6.03
C SER A 118 -1.96 4.37 5.61
N ARG A 119 -1.95 5.25 6.62
CA ARG A 119 -1.92 6.70 6.45
C ARG A 119 -0.75 7.29 7.22
N ILE A 120 -0.01 8.21 6.57
CA ILE A 120 1.05 8.99 7.21
C ILE A 120 0.46 10.28 7.74
N PHE A 121 0.88 10.70 8.90
CA PHE A 121 0.52 11.98 9.50
C PHE A 121 1.60 12.45 10.48
N ARG A 122 1.59 13.73 10.81
CA ARG A 122 2.46 14.31 11.83
C ARG A 122 1.68 14.55 13.11
N TRP A 123 2.26 14.15 14.24
CA TRP A 123 1.73 14.41 15.56
C TRP A 123 2.88 14.75 16.53
N GLU A 124 2.73 15.84 17.27
CA GLU A 124 3.74 16.34 18.23
C GLU A 124 5.17 16.47 17.66
N GLY A 125 5.29 16.80 16.36
CA GLY A 125 6.58 16.98 15.69
C GLY A 125 7.13 15.75 14.99
N ASP A 126 6.63 14.56 15.29
CA ASP A 126 7.08 13.30 14.70
C ASP A 126 6.15 12.79 13.59
N LEU A 127 6.71 12.00 12.67
CA LEU A 127 5.95 11.31 11.64
C LEU A 127 5.49 9.95 12.16
N TYR A 128 4.21 9.70 11.96
CA TYR A 128 3.57 8.45 12.31
C TYR A 128 2.94 7.80 11.08
N ILE A 129 2.77 6.50 11.15
CA ILE A 129 1.94 5.73 10.23
C ILE A 129 0.89 4.97 11.02
N SER A 130 -0.36 5.06 10.61
CA SER A 130 -1.46 4.26 11.17
C SER A 130 -2.07 3.39 10.09
N GLY A 131 -2.58 2.25 10.46
CA GLY A 131 -3.23 1.33 9.53
C GLY A 131 -3.92 0.20 10.26
N VAL A 132 -4.46 -0.75 9.51
CA VAL A 132 -5.18 -1.91 10.04
C VAL A 132 -4.30 -3.14 9.95
N ARG A 133 -4.22 -3.92 11.03
CA ARG A 133 -3.64 -5.26 11.02
C ARG A 133 -4.72 -6.29 11.31
N ARG A 134 -4.74 -7.37 10.52
CA ARG A 134 -5.67 -8.48 10.70
C ARG A 134 -4.99 -9.73 11.25
N ASP A 135 -3.68 -9.72 11.24
CA ASP A 135 -2.84 -10.86 11.65
C ASP A 135 -2.68 -11.00 13.16
N THR A 136 -3.02 -9.98 13.96
CA THR A 136 -2.77 -9.98 15.42
C THR A 136 -4.02 -9.91 16.29
N THR A 137 -5.12 -9.36 15.78
CA THR A 137 -6.42 -9.26 16.48
C THR A 137 -7.54 -9.08 15.46
N GLU A 138 -8.78 -9.28 15.86
CA GLU A 138 -9.93 -9.08 14.96
C GLU A 138 -10.06 -7.64 14.44
N LEU A 139 -9.54 -6.65 15.17
CA LEU A 139 -9.44 -5.25 14.76
C LEU A 139 -8.31 -4.59 15.55
N SER A 140 -7.18 -4.32 14.94
CA SER A 140 -6.17 -3.49 15.58
C SER A 140 -5.88 -2.23 14.76
N LEU A 141 -6.22 -1.10 15.35
CA LEU A 141 -5.57 0.16 15.03
C LEU A 141 -4.22 0.16 15.75
N ILE A 142 -3.14 0.11 15.00
CA ILE A 142 -1.80 0.22 15.57
C ILE A 142 -1.34 1.65 15.37
N HIS A 143 -1.13 2.33 16.46
CA HIS A 143 -0.36 3.56 16.50
C HIS A 143 1.11 3.15 16.52
N ILE A 144 1.86 3.61 15.53
CA ILE A 144 3.31 3.40 15.44
C ILE A 144 3.99 4.72 15.74
#